data_d25ad667daefacf153e56e4f8f461d04
#
_entry.id   d25ad667daefacf153e56e4f8f461d04
#
_cell.length_a   1.000
_cell.length_b   1.000
_cell.length_c   1.000
_cell.angle_alpha   90.00
_cell.angle_beta   90.00
_cell.angle_gamma   90.00
#
_symmetry.space_group_name_H-M   'P 1'
#
loop_
_entity.id
_entity.type
_entity.pdbx_description
1 polymer ?
#
loop_
_entity_poly.entity_id
_entity_poly.type
_entity_poly.pdbx_seq_one_letter_code
_entity_poly.pdbx_strand_id
1 'polypeptide(L)'
;MYRLKKLLYKILPTSWYLACMQRGFFLLFDLGILKRDARFKFHYAAKKLLTETDVVVDIGANLGYFSKLFARKITQGKLYAFEPIPDFHRRLSIILRPFPNTELVHAALGAEAGILPMVMPVQSGVLRTGLPHIISEEEARNHAAVQRVKVLEAKEFFSQLPKLDYVKCDIEGYEWKVFSTLEIELQRLRPVVQIEISERFIEEFCAFFNRMGYVQCGLYEGQLVQENGTQRETSDFLFVPQEKLDHIFATFNR
;
A
#
# COMPACT_ATOMS: atom_id res chain seq x y z
N MET A 1 14.25 18.87 -6.04
CA MET A 1 12.88 18.32 -6.15
C MET A 1 11.85 19.03 -5.28
N TYR A 2 12.09 19.28 -4.01
CA TYR A 2 11.11 19.91 -3.09
C TYR A 2 10.63 21.30 -3.56
N ARG A 3 11.55 22.21 -3.96
CA ARG A 3 11.19 23.55 -4.45
C ARG A 3 10.25 23.52 -5.68
N LEU A 4 10.48 22.58 -6.59
CA LEU A 4 9.63 22.39 -7.76
C LEU A 4 8.23 21.90 -7.36
N LYS A 5 8.11 20.93 -6.44
CA LYS A 5 6.82 20.47 -5.92
C LYS A 5 6.03 21.60 -5.28
N LYS A 6 6.71 22.47 -4.49
CA LYS A 6 6.09 23.63 -3.84
C LYS A 6 5.58 24.66 -4.86
N LEU A 7 6.37 24.92 -5.89
CA LEU A 7 5.98 25.83 -6.98
C LEU A 7 4.76 25.29 -7.74
N LEU A 8 4.80 24.02 -8.14
CA LEU A 8 3.70 23.36 -8.83
C LEU A 8 2.41 23.37 -8.01
N TYR A 9 2.49 23.05 -6.71
CA TYR A 9 1.32 23.06 -5.84
C TYR A 9 0.72 24.46 -5.64
N LYS A 10 1.55 25.51 -5.68
CA LYS A 10 1.09 26.90 -5.56
C LYS A 10 0.40 27.42 -6.83
N ILE A 11 0.83 26.94 -8.02
CA ILE A 11 0.39 27.49 -9.31
C ILE A 11 -0.73 26.65 -9.92
N LEU A 12 -0.72 25.33 -9.72
CA LEU A 12 -1.65 24.42 -10.39
C LEU A 12 -2.87 24.13 -9.51
N PRO A 13 -4.06 23.95 -10.10
CA PRO A 13 -5.17 23.31 -9.43
C PRO A 13 -4.74 21.94 -8.87
N THR A 14 -5.30 21.53 -7.72
CA THR A 14 -4.92 20.28 -7.03
C THR A 14 -4.95 19.06 -7.97
N SER A 15 -5.97 18.95 -8.82
CA SER A 15 -6.09 17.85 -9.78
C SER A 15 -4.93 17.76 -10.79
N TRP A 16 -4.44 18.92 -11.24
CA TRP A 16 -3.29 19.00 -12.16
C TRP A 16 -1.98 18.72 -11.44
N TYR A 17 -1.83 19.22 -10.21
CA TYR A 17 -0.69 18.91 -9.36
C TYR A 17 -0.57 17.40 -9.12
N LEU A 18 -1.66 16.73 -8.72
CA LEU A 18 -1.71 15.28 -8.54
C LEU A 18 -1.37 14.53 -9.84
N ALA A 19 -1.87 15.02 -11.00
CA ALA A 19 -1.54 14.45 -12.30
C ALA A 19 -0.04 14.54 -12.62
N CYS A 20 0.58 15.69 -12.32
CA CYS A 20 2.02 15.88 -12.51
C CYS A 20 2.84 14.95 -11.59
N MET A 21 2.45 14.82 -10.32
CA MET A 21 3.12 13.91 -9.38
C MET A 21 3.04 12.46 -9.86
N GLN A 22 1.84 12.00 -10.23
CA GLN A 22 1.59 10.64 -10.71
C GLN A 22 2.37 10.33 -12.00
N ARG A 23 2.27 11.21 -13.01
CA ARG A 23 2.98 11.01 -14.29
C ARG A 23 4.49 11.09 -14.13
N GLY A 24 4.97 12.05 -13.33
CA GLY A 24 6.39 12.18 -13.02
C GLY A 24 6.97 10.95 -12.35
N PHE A 25 6.24 10.36 -11.40
CA PHE A 25 6.65 9.10 -10.78
C PHE A 25 6.79 7.98 -11.81
N PHE A 26 5.76 7.73 -12.63
CA PHE A 26 5.82 6.64 -13.61
C PHE A 26 6.90 6.85 -14.67
N LEU A 27 7.11 8.08 -15.12
CA LEU A 27 8.20 8.39 -16.05
C LEU A 27 9.57 8.06 -15.44
N LEU A 28 9.84 8.53 -14.22
CA LEU A 28 11.10 8.28 -13.53
C LEU A 28 11.29 6.79 -13.17
N PHE A 29 10.18 6.11 -12.83
CA PHE A 29 10.16 4.68 -12.55
C PHE A 29 10.48 3.86 -13.81
N ASP A 30 9.79 4.13 -14.94
CA ASP A 30 9.97 3.42 -16.21
C ASP A 30 11.39 3.66 -16.78
N LEU A 31 11.98 4.85 -16.57
CA LEU A 31 13.37 5.17 -16.89
C LEU A 31 14.39 4.54 -15.92
N GLY A 32 13.96 3.89 -14.86
CA GLY A 32 14.84 3.26 -13.87
C GLY A 32 15.59 4.24 -12.94
N ILE A 33 15.28 5.53 -13.00
CA ILE A 33 15.95 6.58 -12.20
C ILE A 33 15.70 6.35 -10.70
N LEU A 34 14.51 5.82 -10.34
CA LEU A 34 14.13 5.60 -8.94
C LEU A 34 14.75 4.34 -8.32
N LYS A 35 15.44 3.48 -9.08
CA LYS A 35 16.02 2.21 -8.57
C LYS A 35 17.01 2.39 -7.43
N ARG A 36 17.72 3.53 -7.41
CA ARG A 36 18.75 3.83 -6.40
C ARG A 36 18.19 4.43 -5.10
N ASP A 37 16.93 4.84 -5.11
CA ASP A 37 16.28 5.42 -3.94
C ASP A 37 15.59 4.31 -3.14
N ALA A 38 15.98 4.15 -1.87
CA ALA A 38 15.49 3.10 -0.97
C ALA A 38 13.95 3.07 -0.88
N ARG A 39 13.30 4.24 -0.89
CA ARG A 39 11.85 4.38 -0.82
C ARG A 39 11.09 3.68 -1.95
N PHE A 40 11.75 3.40 -3.07
CA PHE A 40 11.11 2.79 -4.25
C PHE A 40 11.58 1.36 -4.52
N LYS A 41 12.44 0.79 -3.68
CA LYS A 41 12.96 -0.57 -3.87
C LYS A 41 11.85 -1.61 -3.96
N PHE A 42 10.85 -1.53 -3.08
CA PHE A 42 9.70 -2.44 -3.12
C PHE A 42 8.83 -2.29 -4.38
N HIS A 43 8.76 -1.12 -5.01
CA HIS A 43 8.06 -0.96 -6.29
C HIS A 43 8.69 -1.79 -7.41
N TYR A 44 10.02 -1.93 -7.40
CA TYR A 44 10.74 -2.80 -8.34
C TYR A 44 10.67 -4.28 -7.92
N ALA A 45 10.72 -4.54 -6.61
CA ALA A 45 10.64 -5.88 -6.04
C ALA A 45 9.28 -6.55 -6.29
N ALA A 46 8.19 -5.82 -6.16
CA ALA A 46 6.84 -6.32 -6.32
C ALA A 46 6.61 -7.07 -7.65
N LYS A 47 7.26 -6.63 -8.74
CA LYS A 47 7.19 -7.32 -10.03
C LYS A 47 7.77 -8.74 -10.01
N LYS A 48 8.75 -8.99 -9.14
CA LYS A 48 9.38 -10.31 -8.97
C LYS A 48 8.57 -11.21 -8.03
N LEU A 49 7.82 -10.59 -7.10
CA LEU A 49 7.01 -11.32 -6.11
C LEU A 49 5.68 -11.81 -6.67
N LEU A 50 5.23 -11.29 -7.82
CA LEU A 50 3.92 -11.57 -8.39
C LEU A 50 4.01 -12.43 -9.64
N THR A 51 3.00 -13.29 -9.83
CA THR A 51 2.72 -14.02 -11.05
C THR A 51 1.57 -13.37 -11.84
N GLU A 52 1.28 -13.85 -13.05
CA GLU A 52 0.21 -13.29 -13.88
C GLU A 52 -1.20 -13.62 -13.37
N THR A 53 -1.34 -14.70 -12.59
CA THR A 53 -2.62 -15.22 -12.10
C THR A 53 -2.96 -14.85 -10.67
N ASP A 54 -2.13 -14.01 -10.04
CA ASP A 54 -2.29 -13.66 -8.63
C ASP A 54 -3.51 -12.77 -8.39
N VAL A 55 -4.12 -12.96 -7.24
CA VAL A 55 -5.12 -12.06 -6.67
C VAL A 55 -4.43 -11.16 -5.66
N VAL A 56 -4.56 -9.85 -5.87
CA VAL A 56 -3.84 -8.82 -5.11
C VAL A 56 -4.81 -7.83 -4.48
N VAL A 57 -4.56 -7.47 -3.23
CA VAL A 57 -5.26 -6.38 -2.53
C VAL A 57 -4.26 -5.26 -2.23
N ASP A 58 -4.56 -4.03 -2.69
CA ASP A 58 -3.79 -2.81 -2.45
C ASP A 58 -4.61 -1.89 -1.53
N ILE A 59 -4.25 -1.84 -0.25
CA ILE A 59 -4.91 -1.05 0.79
C ILE A 59 -4.17 0.28 0.93
N GLY A 60 -4.86 1.39 0.65
CA GLY A 60 -4.24 2.70 0.56
C GLY A 60 -3.55 2.90 -0.80
N ALA A 61 -4.29 2.66 -1.88
CA ALA A 61 -3.77 2.68 -3.25
C ALA A 61 -3.26 4.05 -3.71
N ASN A 62 -3.69 5.13 -3.05
CA ASN A 62 -3.22 6.49 -3.26
C ASN A 62 -3.33 6.91 -4.75
N LEU A 63 -2.27 7.45 -5.34
CA LEU A 63 -2.20 7.79 -6.77
C LEU A 63 -1.88 6.58 -7.66
N GLY A 64 -1.93 5.36 -7.12
CA GLY A 64 -1.76 4.11 -7.86
C GLY A 64 -0.32 3.73 -8.17
N TYR A 65 0.60 4.16 -7.34
CA TYR A 65 2.02 3.87 -7.52
C TYR A 65 2.31 2.37 -7.54
N PHE A 66 1.67 1.60 -6.66
CA PHE A 66 1.70 0.14 -6.67
C PHE A 66 0.60 -0.45 -7.57
N SER A 67 -0.65 0.02 -7.45
CA SER A 67 -1.79 -0.55 -8.17
C SER A 67 -1.56 -0.71 -9.67
N LYS A 68 -0.97 0.31 -10.35
CA LYS A 68 -0.67 0.22 -11.78
C LYS A 68 0.41 -0.82 -12.10
N LEU A 69 1.41 -0.99 -11.22
CA LEU A 69 2.44 -2.01 -11.39
C LEU A 69 1.85 -3.40 -11.21
N PHE A 70 1.00 -3.58 -10.21
CA PHE A 70 0.26 -4.82 -9.98
C PHE A 70 -0.64 -5.15 -11.17
N ALA A 71 -1.49 -4.22 -11.61
CA ALA A 71 -2.41 -4.42 -12.73
C ALA A 71 -1.69 -4.81 -14.04
N ARG A 72 -0.50 -4.25 -14.29
CA ARG A 72 0.35 -4.61 -15.43
C ARG A 72 0.92 -6.02 -15.33
N LYS A 73 1.16 -6.53 -14.12
CA LYS A 73 1.80 -7.82 -13.89
C LYS A 73 0.79 -8.95 -13.85
N ILE A 74 -0.35 -8.77 -13.16
CA ILE A 74 -1.35 -9.82 -12.92
C ILE A 74 -2.41 -9.89 -14.03
N THR A 75 -1.99 -10.03 -15.28
CA THR A 75 -2.86 -9.92 -16.47
C THR A 75 -4.03 -10.91 -16.51
N GLN A 76 -3.92 -12.04 -15.81
CA GLN A 76 -4.93 -13.10 -15.68
C GLN A 76 -5.51 -13.22 -14.28
N GLY A 77 -4.99 -12.42 -13.35
CA GLY A 77 -5.41 -12.37 -11.96
C GLY A 77 -6.43 -11.26 -11.70
N LYS A 78 -6.53 -10.82 -10.45
CA LYS A 78 -7.45 -9.76 -10.02
C LYS A 78 -6.76 -8.80 -9.05
N LEU A 79 -6.94 -7.49 -9.26
CA LEU A 79 -6.55 -6.44 -8.33
C LEU A 79 -7.79 -5.83 -7.67
N TYR A 80 -7.78 -5.76 -6.37
CA TYR A 80 -8.68 -4.93 -5.58
C TYR A 80 -7.88 -3.75 -5.00
N ALA A 81 -8.23 -2.53 -5.37
CA ALA A 81 -7.54 -1.33 -4.92
C ALA A 81 -8.48 -0.44 -4.09
N PHE A 82 -8.10 -0.15 -2.86
CA PHE A 82 -8.88 0.67 -1.92
C PHE A 82 -8.26 2.05 -1.78
N GLU A 83 -9.02 3.08 -2.12
CA GLU A 83 -8.61 4.47 -1.96
C GLU A 83 -9.80 5.33 -1.52
N PRO A 84 -9.81 5.84 -0.27
CA PRO A 84 -10.94 6.58 0.27
C PRO A 84 -11.00 8.05 -0.17
N ILE A 85 -9.89 8.67 -0.56
CA ILE A 85 -9.83 10.09 -0.87
C ILE A 85 -10.35 10.37 -2.28
N PRO A 86 -11.40 11.20 -2.46
CA PRO A 86 -12.04 11.39 -3.77
C PRO A 86 -11.10 11.83 -4.89
N ASP A 87 -10.17 12.74 -4.61
CA ASP A 87 -9.24 13.24 -5.62
C ASP A 87 -8.21 12.18 -6.02
N PHE A 88 -7.74 11.35 -5.07
CA PHE A 88 -6.83 10.25 -5.34
C PHE A 88 -7.55 9.14 -6.09
N HIS A 89 -8.74 8.74 -5.61
CA HIS A 89 -9.60 7.77 -6.28
C HIS A 89 -9.89 8.14 -7.73
N ARG A 90 -10.23 9.41 -8.00
CA ARG A 90 -10.43 9.91 -9.39
C ARG A 90 -9.17 9.78 -10.23
N ARG A 91 -8.00 10.07 -9.66
CA ARG A 91 -6.72 9.92 -10.38
C ARG A 91 -6.38 8.45 -10.62
N LEU A 92 -6.61 7.62 -9.63
CA LEU A 92 -6.41 6.18 -9.69
C LEU A 92 -7.32 5.54 -10.75
N SER A 93 -8.60 5.92 -10.81
CA SER A 93 -9.55 5.41 -11.82
C SER A 93 -9.10 5.70 -13.26
N ILE A 94 -8.48 6.85 -13.51
CA ILE A 94 -7.97 7.20 -14.84
C ILE A 94 -6.83 6.27 -15.27
N ILE A 95 -5.89 5.97 -14.36
CA ILE A 95 -4.71 5.15 -14.72
C ILE A 95 -5.01 3.65 -14.71
N LEU A 96 -6.02 3.21 -13.95
CA LEU A 96 -6.44 1.81 -13.92
C LEU A 96 -7.46 1.45 -15.01
N ARG A 97 -8.11 2.44 -15.64
CA ARG A 97 -9.08 2.22 -16.72
C ARG A 97 -8.64 1.26 -17.82
N PRO A 98 -7.35 1.21 -18.26
CA PRO A 98 -6.90 0.26 -19.27
C PRO A 98 -6.80 -1.19 -18.78
N PHE A 99 -6.99 -1.46 -17.48
CA PHE A 99 -6.77 -2.77 -16.86
C PHE A 99 -8.11 -3.36 -16.39
N PRO A 100 -8.77 -4.22 -17.19
CA PRO A 100 -10.09 -4.78 -16.87
C PRO A 100 -10.06 -5.75 -15.68
N ASN A 101 -8.87 -6.22 -15.30
CA ASN A 101 -8.63 -7.08 -14.15
C ASN A 101 -8.61 -6.32 -12.82
N THR A 102 -8.95 -5.02 -12.80
CA THR A 102 -8.93 -4.20 -11.58
C THR A 102 -10.33 -3.86 -11.10
N GLU A 103 -10.49 -3.88 -9.78
CA GLU A 103 -11.65 -3.37 -9.07
C GLU A 103 -11.21 -2.27 -8.13
N LEU A 104 -11.67 -1.06 -8.42
CA LEU A 104 -11.33 0.12 -7.63
C LEU A 104 -12.48 0.43 -6.69
N VAL A 105 -12.20 0.39 -5.38
CA VAL A 105 -13.18 0.63 -4.31
C VAL A 105 -12.95 2.02 -3.70
N HIS A 106 -13.98 2.87 -3.75
CA HIS A 106 -13.95 4.20 -3.14
C HIS A 106 -14.27 4.11 -1.64
N ALA A 107 -13.39 3.50 -0.88
CA ALA A 107 -13.48 3.36 0.57
C ALA A 107 -12.10 3.04 1.16
N ALA A 108 -11.94 3.26 2.46
CA ALA A 108 -10.89 2.65 3.26
C ALA A 108 -11.32 1.24 3.72
N LEU A 109 -10.36 0.43 4.17
CA LEU A 109 -10.63 -0.76 4.98
C LEU A 109 -10.32 -0.45 6.45
N GLY A 110 -11.15 -0.97 7.36
CA GLY A 110 -11.01 -0.79 8.80
C GLY A 110 -11.48 -2.00 9.59
N ALA A 111 -11.40 -1.92 10.92
CA ALA A 111 -11.90 -2.96 11.81
C ALA A 111 -13.43 -3.07 11.76
N GLU A 112 -14.12 -1.96 11.53
CA GLU A 112 -15.58 -1.84 11.49
C GLU A 112 -15.99 -0.96 10.32
N ALA A 113 -17.16 -1.23 9.75
CA ALA A 113 -17.74 -0.38 8.70
C ALA A 113 -18.26 0.95 9.29
N GLY A 114 -18.14 2.03 8.53
CA GLY A 114 -18.60 3.34 8.98
C GLY A 114 -18.14 4.50 8.12
N ILE A 115 -18.18 5.69 8.71
CA ILE A 115 -17.64 6.93 8.14
C ILE A 115 -16.66 7.52 9.16
N LEU A 116 -15.38 7.63 8.78
CA LEU A 116 -14.34 8.14 9.66
C LEU A 116 -13.74 9.44 9.11
N PRO A 117 -13.28 10.34 10.01
CA PRO A 117 -12.55 11.53 9.62
C PRO A 117 -11.12 11.18 9.21
N MET A 118 -10.68 11.75 8.08
CA MET A 118 -9.32 11.62 7.54
C MET A 118 -8.74 13.00 7.26
N VAL A 119 -7.50 13.21 7.62
CA VAL A 119 -6.76 14.45 7.38
C VAL A 119 -5.83 14.29 6.18
N MET A 120 -5.78 15.34 5.36
CA MET A 120 -4.80 15.49 4.29
C MET A 120 -3.77 16.54 4.71
N PRO A 121 -2.59 16.15 5.21
CA PRO A 121 -1.66 17.11 5.74
C PRO A 121 -1.01 17.96 4.63
N VAL A 122 -1.04 19.27 4.84
CA VAL A 122 -0.27 20.25 4.07
C VAL A 122 0.94 20.64 4.89
N GLN A 123 2.12 20.22 4.50
CA GLN A 123 3.35 20.52 5.22
C GLN A 123 4.23 21.48 4.43
N SER A 124 4.64 22.57 5.03
CA SER A 124 5.46 23.61 4.39
C SER A 124 4.86 24.16 3.09
N GLY A 125 3.52 24.22 2.99
CA GLY A 125 2.79 24.69 1.80
C GLY A 125 2.79 23.73 0.61
N VAL A 126 2.89 22.42 0.87
CA VAL A 126 2.77 21.35 -0.14
C VAL A 126 1.86 20.26 0.41
N LEU A 127 0.92 19.79 -0.40
CA LEU A 127 0.11 18.62 -0.10
C LEU A 127 1.01 17.38 -0.03
N ARG A 128 0.96 16.70 1.11
CA ARG A 128 1.72 15.45 1.36
C ARG A 128 0.84 14.27 0.98
N THR A 129 0.91 13.87 -0.27
CA THR A 129 0.06 12.81 -0.83
C THR A 129 0.32 11.42 -0.20
N GLY A 130 1.45 11.23 0.46
CA GLY A 130 1.78 9.99 1.16
C GLY A 130 1.47 9.99 2.66
N LEU A 131 0.82 11.02 3.20
CA LEU A 131 0.55 11.13 4.64
C LEU A 131 -0.93 11.32 5.02
N PRO A 132 -1.95 11.07 4.18
CA PRO A 132 -3.33 11.11 4.66
C PRO A 132 -3.57 9.97 5.63
N HIS A 133 -4.17 10.28 6.79
CA HIS A 133 -4.42 9.28 7.83
C HIS A 133 -5.76 9.52 8.53
N ILE A 134 -6.33 8.44 9.04
CA ILE A 134 -7.55 8.49 9.84
C ILE A 134 -7.21 9.07 11.22
N ILE A 135 -8.06 9.97 11.69
CA ILE A 135 -7.96 10.60 13.01
C ILE A 135 -9.21 10.32 13.85
N SER A 136 -9.14 10.59 15.13
CA SER A 136 -10.30 10.51 16.03
C SER A 136 -11.31 11.63 15.75
N GLU A 137 -12.57 11.45 16.17
CA GLU A 137 -13.60 12.51 16.09
C GLU A 137 -13.22 13.75 16.95
N GLU A 138 -12.48 13.55 18.03
CA GLU A 138 -11.99 14.64 18.87
C GLU A 138 -10.94 15.48 18.14
N GLU A 139 -9.95 14.84 17.52
CA GLU A 139 -8.93 15.50 16.71
C GLU A 139 -9.55 16.21 15.51
N ALA A 140 -10.57 15.62 14.89
CA ALA A 140 -11.26 16.17 13.71
C ALA A 140 -11.90 17.54 14.00
N ARG A 141 -12.37 17.79 15.22
CA ARG A 141 -12.95 19.08 15.62
C ARG A 141 -11.95 20.24 15.56
N ASN A 142 -10.67 19.93 15.70
CA ASN A 142 -9.58 20.90 15.74
C ASN A 142 -8.82 21.03 14.42
N HIS A 143 -9.18 20.24 13.39
CA HIS A 143 -8.51 20.25 12.09
C HIS A 143 -9.35 20.94 11.02
N ALA A 144 -8.77 21.93 10.31
CA ALA A 144 -9.47 22.68 9.26
C ALA A 144 -9.69 21.90 7.95
N ALA A 145 -8.93 20.83 7.72
CA ALA A 145 -8.95 20.08 6.45
C ALA A 145 -9.26 18.59 6.69
N VAL A 146 -10.46 18.34 7.22
CA VAL A 146 -10.95 16.96 7.45
C VAL A 146 -11.87 16.54 6.31
N GLN A 147 -11.65 15.35 5.76
CA GLN A 147 -12.58 14.68 4.85
C GLN A 147 -13.21 13.49 5.57
N ARG A 148 -14.52 13.31 5.41
CA ARG A 148 -15.19 12.12 5.89
C ARG A 148 -15.18 11.05 4.81
N VAL A 149 -14.57 9.91 5.13
CA VAL A 149 -14.39 8.81 4.19
C VAL A 149 -15.18 7.59 4.62
N LYS A 150 -15.72 6.87 3.62
CA LYS A 150 -16.34 5.58 3.84
C LYS A 150 -15.28 4.56 4.23
N VAL A 151 -15.59 3.75 5.25
CA VAL A 151 -14.80 2.60 5.69
C VAL A 151 -15.64 1.35 5.53
N LEU A 152 -15.07 0.31 4.95
CA LEU A 152 -15.64 -1.03 4.89
C LEU A 152 -14.92 -1.91 5.91
N GLU A 153 -15.63 -2.88 6.46
CA GLU A 153 -15.05 -3.86 7.36
C GLU A 153 -14.10 -4.79 6.58
N ALA A 154 -12.84 -4.80 6.99
CA ALA A 154 -11.81 -5.60 6.33
C ALA A 154 -12.13 -7.10 6.41
N LYS A 155 -12.55 -7.58 7.58
CA LYS A 155 -12.89 -8.99 7.80
C LYS A 155 -14.01 -9.46 6.85
N GLU A 156 -15.07 -8.66 6.68
CA GLU A 156 -16.15 -8.97 5.75
C GLU A 156 -15.64 -9.12 4.32
N PHE A 157 -14.83 -8.14 3.84
CA PHE A 157 -14.25 -8.20 2.51
C PHE A 157 -13.35 -9.42 2.30
N PHE A 158 -12.39 -9.65 3.22
CA PHE A 158 -11.42 -10.75 3.08
C PHE A 158 -12.09 -12.14 3.20
N SER A 159 -13.17 -12.27 3.99
CA SER A 159 -13.91 -13.53 4.14
C SER A 159 -14.53 -14.01 2.83
N GLN A 160 -14.91 -13.09 1.93
CA GLN A 160 -15.53 -13.38 0.64
C GLN A 160 -14.52 -13.76 -0.44
N LEU A 161 -13.23 -13.54 -0.24
CA LEU A 161 -12.22 -13.88 -1.23
C LEU A 161 -11.96 -15.39 -1.28
N PRO A 162 -12.10 -16.03 -2.46
CA PRO A 162 -11.78 -17.45 -2.61
C PRO A 162 -10.27 -17.70 -2.64
N LYS A 163 -9.48 -16.68 -3.04
CA LYS A 163 -8.03 -16.72 -3.20
C LYS A 163 -7.46 -15.34 -2.92
N LEU A 164 -6.25 -15.32 -2.36
CA LEU A 164 -5.46 -14.10 -2.19
C LEU A 164 -3.99 -14.48 -2.14
N ASP A 165 -3.18 -13.87 -3.00
CA ASP A 165 -1.77 -14.19 -3.12
C ASP A 165 -0.87 -13.10 -2.53
N TYR A 166 -1.32 -11.84 -2.62
CA TYR A 166 -0.53 -10.71 -2.16
C TYR A 166 -1.41 -9.59 -1.57
N VAL A 167 -0.96 -9.02 -0.46
CA VAL A 167 -1.54 -7.81 0.14
C VAL A 167 -0.45 -6.75 0.25
N LYS A 168 -0.73 -5.54 -0.23
CA LYS A 168 0.04 -4.35 0.10
C LYS A 168 -0.82 -3.47 1.01
N CYS A 169 -0.27 -3.00 2.12
CA CYS A 169 -0.94 -2.07 3.02
C CYS A 169 -0.01 -0.92 3.41
N ASP A 170 -0.51 0.30 3.24
CA ASP A 170 0.16 1.54 3.59
C ASP A 170 -0.93 2.61 3.80
N ILE A 171 -1.35 2.77 5.05
CA ILE A 171 -2.48 3.60 5.48
C ILE A 171 -2.15 4.48 6.68
N GLU A 172 -0.83 4.77 6.79
CA GLU A 172 -0.30 5.82 7.65
C GLU A 172 -0.72 5.70 9.13
N GLY A 173 -0.47 4.50 9.71
CA GLY A 173 -0.63 4.21 11.14
C GLY A 173 -1.97 3.59 11.53
N TYR A 174 -2.83 3.23 10.56
CA TYR A 174 -4.09 2.52 10.81
C TYR A 174 -3.99 1.01 10.54
N GLU A 175 -2.81 0.52 10.14
CA GLU A 175 -2.54 -0.86 9.72
C GLU A 175 -2.91 -1.87 10.80
N TRP A 176 -2.53 -1.60 12.06
CA TRP A 176 -2.83 -2.50 13.17
C TRP A 176 -4.34 -2.68 13.39
N LYS A 177 -5.12 -1.61 13.21
CA LYS A 177 -6.59 -1.66 13.32
C LYS A 177 -7.21 -2.60 12.28
N VAL A 178 -6.61 -2.68 11.08
CA VAL A 178 -7.06 -3.59 10.01
C VAL A 178 -6.59 -5.02 10.30
N PHE A 179 -5.28 -5.22 10.45
CA PHE A 179 -4.69 -6.56 10.48
C PHE A 179 -5.03 -7.36 11.74
N SER A 180 -5.21 -6.69 12.90
CA SER A 180 -5.60 -7.37 14.14
C SER A 180 -6.95 -8.11 14.05
N THR A 181 -7.77 -7.77 13.05
CA THR A 181 -9.08 -8.42 12.83
C THR A 181 -9.04 -9.57 11.81
N LEU A 182 -7.91 -9.76 11.10
CA LEU A 182 -7.81 -10.63 9.92
C LEU A 182 -7.11 -11.98 10.18
N GLU A 183 -6.91 -12.38 11.42
CA GLU A 183 -6.13 -13.59 11.73
C GLU A 183 -6.67 -14.84 11.02
N ILE A 184 -7.98 -15.07 11.06
CA ILE A 184 -8.63 -16.23 10.43
C ILE A 184 -8.48 -16.19 8.91
N GLU A 185 -8.70 -15.03 8.31
CA GLU A 185 -8.64 -14.82 6.85
C GLU A 185 -7.21 -14.98 6.34
N LEU A 186 -6.21 -14.48 7.07
CA LEU A 186 -4.80 -14.64 6.73
C LEU A 186 -4.32 -16.08 6.88
N GLN A 187 -4.78 -16.80 7.90
CA GLN A 187 -4.50 -18.23 8.05
C GLN A 187 -5.13 -19.06 6.92
N ARG A 188 -6.32 -18.70 6.45
CA ARG A 188 -7.02 -19.39 5.37
C ARG A 188 -6.43 -19.08 3.99
N LEU A 189 -6.12 -17.81 3.72
CA LEU A 189 -5.73 -17.34 2.38
C LEU A 189 -4.23 -17.41 2.15
N ARG A 190 -3.42 -17.30 3.20
CA ARG A 190 -1.95 -17.38 3.16
C ARG A 190 -1.30 -16.43 2.13
N PRO A 191 -1.68 -15.14 2.06
CA PRO A 191 -1.03 -14.21 1.15
C PRO A 191 0.39 -13.86 1.61
N VAL A 192 1.23 -13.42 0.67
CA VAL A 192 2.40 -12.60 1.02
C VAL A 192 1.90 -11.20 1.39
N VAL A 193 2.41 -10.63 2.48
CA VAL A 193 1.96 -9.33 2.99
C VAL A 193 3.12 -8.33 3.01
N GLN A 194 3.00 -7.28 2.19
CA GLN A 194 3.85 -6.09 2.25
C GLN A 194 3.11 -5.00 3.04
N ILE A 195 3.74 -4.49 4.08
CA ILE A 195 3.10 -3.53 4.98
C ILE A 195 4.10 -2.50 5.49
N GLU A 196 3.73 -1.21 5.46
CA GLU A 196 4.49 -0.18 6.16
C GLU A 196 4.05 -0.16 7.63
N ILE A 197 4.99 -0.35 8.55
CA ILE A 197 4.68 -0.47 9.98
C ILE A 197 5.34 0.68 10.74
N SER A 198 4.52 1.41 11.51
CA SER A 198 5.00 2.40 12.47
C SER A 198 5.84 1.71 13.56
N GLU A 199 6.95 2.31 13.97
CA GLU A 199 7.91 1.74 14.94
C GLU A 199 7.23 1.20 16.20
N ARG A 200 6.20 1.88 16.70
CA ARG A 200 5.43 1.49 17.90
C ARG A 200 4.70 0.16 17.81
N PHE A 201 4.48 -0.38 16.59
CA PHE A 201 3.71 -1.61 16.38
C PHE A 201 4.52 -2.76 15.79
N ILE A 202 5.85 -2.59 15.67
CA ILE A 202 6.72 -3.61 15.05
C ILE A 202 6.65 -4.93 15.81
N GLU A 203 6.74 -4.89 17.14
CA GLU A 203 6.74 -6.09 17.99
C GLU A 203 5.40 -6.82 17.89
N GLU A 204 4.28 -6.08 17.94
CA GLU A 204 2.94 -6.66 17.82
C GLU A 204 2.72 -7.32 16.45
N PHE A 205 3.13 -6.66 15.36
CA PHE A 205 3.02 -7.24 14.02
C PHE A 205 3.91 -8.47 13.86
N CYS A 206 5.15 -8.44 14.34
CA CYS A 206 6.05 -9.59 14.29
C CYS A 206 5.48 -10.78 15.07
N ALA A 207 4.99 -10.55 16.29
CA ALA A 207 4.36 -11.60 17.10
C ALA A 207 3.09 -12.14 16.42
N PHE A 208 2.26 -11.25 15.83
CA PHE A 208 1.03 -11.61 15.14
C PHE A 208 1.31 -12.50 13.93
N PHE A 209 2.24 -12.15 13.05
CA PHE A 209 2.56 -12.95 11.88
C PHE A 209 3.32 -14.23 12.23
N ASN A 210 4.25 -14.19 13.20
CA ASN A 210 5.01 -15.36 13.61
C ASN A 210 4.13 -16.48 14.15
N ARG A 211 3.10 -16.17 14.98
CA ARG A 211 2.19 -17.20 15.50
C ARG A 211 1.34 -17.87 14.42
N MET A 212 1.17 -17.22 13.26
CA MET A 212 0.51 -17.79 12.09
C MET A 212 1.47 -18.51 11.15
N GLY A 213 2.75 -18.65 11.49
CA GLY A 213 3.76 -19.30 10.65
C GLY A 213 4.16 -18.48 9.43
N TYR A 214 4.25 -17.16 9.57
CA TYR A 214 4.88 -16.29 8.60
C TYR A 214 6.31 -15.98 9.00
N VAL A 215 7.16 -15.76 8.00
CA VAL A 215 8.55 -15.35 8.17
C VAL A 215 8.68 -13.90 7.74
N GLN A 216 9.29 -13.09 8.58
CA GLN A 216 9.61 -11.71 8.25
C GLN A 216 10.80 -11.66 7.30
N CYS A 217 10.64 -10.95 6.19
CA CYS A 217 11.64 -10.75 5.16
C CYS A 217 11.79 -9.26 4.85
N GLY A 218 12.95 -8.89 4.32
CA GLY A 218 13.26 -7.53 3.90
C GLY A 218 14.12 -7.52 2.65
N LEU A 219 14.33 -6.32 2.10
CA LEU A 219 15.22 -6.11 0.96
C LEU A 219 16.58 -5.60 1.46
N TYR A 220 17.63 -6.31 1.12
CA TYR A 220 19.00 -5.91 1.37
C TYR A 220 19.85 -6.09 0.09
N GLU A 221 20.50 -5.02 -0.36
CA GLU A 221 21.29 -4.99 -1.61
C GLU A 221 20.56 -5.54 -2.83
N GLY A 222 19.22 -5.32 -2.88
CA GLY A 222 18.38 -5.80 -3.97
C GLY A 222 18.02 -7.28 -3.93
N GLN A 223 18.43 -7.99 -2.88
CA GLN A 223 18.08 -9.37 -2.57
C GLN A 223 16.97 -9.42 -1.52
N LEU A 224 16.13 -10.44 -1.58
CA LEU A 224 15.21 -10.75 -0.50
C LEU A 224 15.96 -11.58 0.55
N VAL A 225 15.93 -11.15 1.79
CA VAL A 225 16.57 -11.83 2.92
C VAL A 225 15.57 -12.03 4.05
N GLN A 226 15.74 -13.11 4.81
CA GLN A 226 15.02 -13.28 6.06
C GLN A 226 15.60 -12.31 7.09
N GLU A 227 14.75 -11.51 7.72
CA GLU A 227 15.20 -10.54 8.73
C GLU A 227 15.38 -11.22 10.09
N ASN A 228 16.61 -11.12 10.60
CA ASN A 228 16.99 -11.58 11.94
C ASN A 228 17.33 -10.38 12.86
N GLY A 229 16.61 -9.28 12.72
CA GLY A 229 16.79 -8.08 13.57
C GLY A 229 17.83 -7.08 13.07
N THR A 230 18.39 -7.21 11.86
CA THR A 230 19.42 -6.31 11.32
C THR A 230 18.99 -5.56 10.07
N GLN A 231 19.40 -4.30 10.01
CA GLN A 231 19.43 -3.32 8.92
C GLN A 231 18.41 -3.48 7.80
N ARG A 232 17.29 -2.80 7.94
CA ARG A 232 16.33 -2.59 6.86
C ARG A 232 16.74 -1.42 5.97
N GLU A 233 16.57 -1.56 4.67
CA GLU A 233 16.76 -0.47 3.71
C GLU A 233 15.48 0.36 3.48
N THR A 234 14.32 -0.15 3.93
CA THR A 234 13.01 0.46 3.73
C THR A 234 12.15 0.41 5.00
N SER A 235 11.10 1.23 5.06
CA SER A 235 10.06 1.17 6.10
C SER A 235 9.07 0.02 5.88
N ASP A 236 9.06 -0.60 4.70
CA ASP A 236 8.19 -1.73 4.38
C ASP A 236 8.72 -3.03 4.98
N PHE A 237 7.79 -3.82 5.52
CA PHE A 237 7.99 -5.19 5.96
C PHE A 237 7.34 -6.14 4.96
N LEU A 238 7.98 -7.29 4.73
CA LEU A 238 7.40 -8.38 3.96
C LEU A 238 7.24 -9.59 4.86
N PHE A 239 6.00 -10.06 5.04
CA PHE A 239 5.70 -11.29 5.73
C PHE A 239 5.33 -12.36 4.70
N VAL A 240 6.10 -13.44 4.70
CA VAL A 240 5.99 -14.56 3.76
C VAL A 240 5.53 -15.79 4.52
N PRO A 241 4.45 -16.49 4.11
CA PRO A 241 4.09 -17.78 4.68
C PRO A 241 5.26 -18.76 4.60
N GLN A 242 5.56 -19.48 5.67
CA GLN A 242 6.71 -20.40 5.76
C GLN A 242 6.77 -21.38 4.59
N GLU A 243 5.62 -21.91 4.17
CA GLU A 243 5.51 -22.86 3.07
C GLU A 243 5.78 -22.28 1.67
N LYS A 244 5.77 -20.95 1.53
CA LYS A 244 6.06 -20.23 0.26
C LYS A 244 7.50 -19.71 0.20
N LEU A 245 8.23 -19.76 1.31
CA LEU A 245 9.51 -19.08 1.49
C LEU A 245 10.55 -19.49 0.43
N ASP A 246 10.81 -20.79 0.30
CA ASP A 246 11.82 -21.33 -0.62
C ASP A 246 11.52 -20.95 -2.07
N HIS A 247 10.26 -21.05 -2.48
CA HIS A 247 9.82 -20.68 -3.82
C HIS A 247 10.04 -19.19 -4.09
N ILE A 248 9.66 -18.34 -3.16
CA ILE A 248 9.80 -16.87 -3.29
C ILE A 248 11.27 -16.48 -3.32
N PHE A 249 12.11 -17.03 -2.47
CA PHE A 249 13.55 -16.77 -2.47
C PHE A 249 14.21 -17.23 -3.76
N ALA A 250 13.90 -18.44 -4.24
CA ALA A 250 14.42 -18.96 -5.49
C ALA A 250 14.01 -18.13 -6.72
N THR A 251 12.80 -17.57 -6.70
CA THR A 251 12.28 -16.74 -7.80
C THR A 251 12.82 -15.31 -7.75
N PHE A 252 12.92 -14.74 -6.55
CA PHE A 252 13.29 -13.34 -6.35
C PHE A 252 14.79 -13.08 -6.54
N ASN A 253 15.63 -13.98 -6.03
CA ASN A 253 17.08 -13.78 -5.97
C ASN A 253 17.82 -14.28 -7.24
N ARG A 254 17.07 -14.72 -8.25
CA ARG A 254 17.59 -14.97 -9.60
C ARG A 254 17.68 -13.65 -10.38
#